data_818f142ffc96f4910cb3677e605293ae
#
_entry.id   818f142ffc96f4910cb3677e605293ae
#
_cell.length_a   1.000
_cell.length_b   1.000
_cell.length_c   1.000
_cell.angle_alpha   90.00
_cell.angle_beta   90.00
_cell.angle_gamma   90.00
#
_symmetry.space_group_name_H-M   'P 1'
#
loop_
_entity.id
_entity.type
_entity.pdbx_description
1 polymer ?
#
loop_
_entity_poly.entity_id
_entity_poly.type
_entity_poly.pdbx_seq_one_letter_code
_entity_poly.pdbx_strand_id
1 'polypeptide(L)'
;MSEQSSVQHVLTKSQLCYFSRQFSNMFGLPVRLYRQREEIYTYSPVQLAADPVTLCIDALLQETAPLGYFSYHDMFYYGYVRHQSYCFVAGPVSELAISEHELKKLGGSLHLQPEQFSVFAAEIKTLSGMHPDTLLQAMILYNFTVNRTMYDISDLRIQQREQKTITAEMKENEILSGPENRDPEGYMRSLSIEQDIIRKVQQGDVDGLIDGA
;
A
#
# COMPACT_ATOMS: atom_id res chain seq x y z
N MET A 1 -18.42 -19.84 37.29
CA MET A 1 -18.08 -18.95 36.19
C MET A 1 -16.64 -18.52 36.41
N SER A 2 -15.71 -19.17 35.71
CA SER A 2 -14.27 -18.93 35.89
C SER A 2 -13.87 -17.86 34.90
N GLU A 3 -13.52 -16.67 35.38
CA GLU A 3 -12.84 -15.65 34.59
C GLU A 3 -11.49 -16.21 34.16
N GLN A 4 -11.41 -16.65 32.91
CA GLN A 4 -10.11 -16.89 32.28
C GLN A 4 -9.50 -15.51 31.99
N SER A 5 -8.67 -15.07 32.93
CA SER A 5 -7.71 -13.99 32.75
C SER A 5 -6.83 -14.35 31.54
N SER A 6 -7.14 -13.81 30.37
CA SER A 6 -6.30 -13.96 29.18
C SER A 6 -4.97 -13.28 29.46
N VAL A 7 -3.97 -14.07 29.82
CA VAL A 7 -2.58 -13.62 29.86
C VAL A 7 -2.22 -13.19 28.44
N GLN A 8 -2.25 -11.89 28.16
CA GLN A 8 -1.76 -11.35 26.91
C GLN A 8 -0.29 -11.76 26.77
N HIS A 9 -0.01 -12.62 25.83
CA HIS A 9 1.34 -13.09 25.55
C HIS A 9 2.12 -11.96 24.89
N VAL A 10 2.80 -11.16 25.69
CA VAL A 10 3.62 -10.03 25.22
C VAL A 10 4.89 -10.57 24.60
N LEU A 11 5.02 -10.44 23.28
CA LEU A 11 6.24 -10.82 22.58
C LEU A 11 7.35 -9.77 22.80
N THR A 12 8.55 -10.25 23.05
CA THR A 12 9.74 -9.40 23.13
C THR A 12 10.17 -8.92 21.73
N LYS A 13 10.95 -7.84 21.68
CA LYS A 13 11.57 -7.36 20.43
C LYS A 13 12.31 -8.48 19.71
N SER A 14 13.09 -9.29 20.43
CA SER A 14 13.88 -10.39 19.84
C SER A 14 12.99 -11.45 19.19
N GLN A 15 11.85 -11.78 19.80
CA GLN A 15 10.87 -12.71 19.25
C GLN A 15 10.20 -12.13 17.98
N LEU A 16 9.83 -10.86 18.01
CA LEU A 16 9.27 -10.18 16.83
C LEU A 16 10.28 -10.16 15.66
N CYS A 17 11.54 -9.82 15.92
CA CYS A 17 12.60 -9.87 14.89
C CYS A 17 12.79 -11.29 14.34
N TYR A 18 12.76 -12.31 15.22
CA TYR A 18 12.85 -13.71 14.78
C TYR A 18 11.68 -14.10 13.88
N PHE A 19 10.44 -13.83 14.27
CA PHE A 19 9.26 -14.11 13.45
C PHE A 19 9.29 -13.34 12.13
N SER A 20 9.69 -12.07 12.14
CA SER A 20 9.84 -11.25 10.94
C SER A 20 10.84 -11.86 9.95
N ARG A 21 11.99 -12.34 10.45
CA ARG A 21 12.99 -13.03 9.63
C ARG A 21 12.47 -14.34 9.05
N GLN A 22 11.78 -15.16 9.87
CA GLN A 22 11.20 -16.42 9.38
C GLN A 22 10.13 -16.16 8.31
N PHE A 23 9.29 -15.15 8.52
CA PHE A 23 8.30 -14.72 7.54
C PHE A 23 8.97 -14.30 6.21
N SER A 24 10.00 -13.46 6.29
CA SER A 24 10.77 -13.03 5.13
C SER A 24 11.37 -14.20 4.36
N ASN A 25 11.97 -15.16 5.06
CA ASN A 25 12.54 -16.35 4.44
C ASN A 25 11.48 -17.25 3.78
N MET A 26 10.27 -17.32 4.36
CA MET A 26 9.18 -18.15 3.84
C MET A 26 8.57 -17.56 2.58
N PHE A 27 8.36 -16.24 2.54
CA PHE A 27 7.67 -15.57 1.45
C PHE A 27 8.61 -14.87 0.45
N GLY A 28 9.91 -14.83 0.72
CA GLY A 28 10.88 -14.15 -0.14
C GLY A 28 10.74 -12.62 -0.15
N LEU A 29 10.16 -12.02 0.90
CA LEU A 29 9.82 -10.61 0.96
C LEU A 29 10.74 -9.82 1.89
N PRO A 30 11.13 -8.60 1.52
CA PRO A 30 11.71 -7.65 2.47
C PRO A 30 10.74 -7.39 3.63
N VAL A 31 11.26 -7.32 4.84
CA VAL A 31 10.46 -7.04 6.05
C VAL A 31 11.12 -5.99 6.91
N ARG A 32 10.30 -5.19 7.58
CA ARG A 32 10.74 -4.14 8.50
C ARG A 32 9.87 -4.17 9.74
N LEU A 33 10.46 -3.80 10.86
CA LEU A 33 9.74 -3.62 12.13
C LEU A 33 9.95 -2.20 12.60
N TYR A 34 8.85 -1.48 12.74
CA TYR A 34 8.83 -0.12 13.26
C TYR A 34 8.34 -0.10 14.69
N ARG A 35 8.89 0.80 15.49
CA ARG A 35 8.32 1.18 16.78
C ARG A 35 7.99 2.66 16.73
N GLN A 36 6.71 2.99 16.81
CA GLN A 36 6.21 4.32 16.49
C GLN A 36 6.57 4.66 15.02
N ARG A 37 7.53 5.54 14.76
CA ARG A 37 8.02 5.89 13.41
C ARG A 37 9.49 5.51 13.17
N GLU A 38 10.13 4.88 14.15
CA GLU A 38 11.52 4.47 14.07
C GLU A 38 11.61 3.05 13.53
N GLU A 39 12.39 2.84 12.49
CA GLU A 39 12.75 1.51 12.02
C GLU A 39 13.75 0.89 12.99
N ILE A 40 13.37 -0.18 13.66
CA ILE A 40 14.19 -0.84 14.69
C ILE A 40 14.77 -2.18 14.23
N TYR A 41 14.31 -2.68 13.10
CA TYR A 41 14.78 -3.90 12.47
C TYR A 41 14.38 -3.94 11.00
N THR A 42 15.31 -4.36 10.15
CA THR A 42 15.07 -4.68 8.74
C THR A 42 15.75 -5.99 8.38
N TYR A 43 15.13 -6.75 7.51
CA TYR A 43 15.71 -7.94 6.91
C TYR A 43 15.14 -8.12 5.50
N SER A 44 16.02 -8.38 4.54
CA SER A 44 15.62 -8.63 3.15
C SER A 44 16.39 -9.80 2.57
N PRO A 45 15.70 -10.76 1.93
CA PRO A 45 16.35 -11.81 1.16
C PRO A 45 16.86 -11.30 -0.20
N VAL A 46 16.39 -10.14 -0.62
CA VAL A 46 16.76 -9.45 -1.87
C VAL A 46 17.47 -8.15 -1.52
N GLN A 47 18.57 -7.85 -2.19
CA GLN A 47 19.23 -6.57 -2.02
C GLN A 47 18.48 -5.51 -2.84
N LEU A 48 18.14 -4.38 -2.21
CA LEU A 48 17.55 -3.22 -2.86
C LEU A 48 18.48 -2.03 -2.66
N ALA A 49 19.00 -1.47 -3.74
CA ALA A 49 19.86 -0.27 -3.70
C ALA A 49 19.10 0.95 -3.16
N ALA A 50 17.79 0.99 -3.39
CA ALA A 50 16.88 1.96 -2.80
C ALA A 50 15.55 1.28 -2.48
N ASP A 51 14.99 1.59 -1.32
CA ASP A 51 13.74 0.97 -0.87
C ASP A 51 12.56 1.91 -1.14
N PRO A 52 11.61 1.51 -2.02
CA PRO A 52 10.44 2.32 -2.30
C PRO A 52 9.53 2.59 -1.09
N VAL A 53 9.65 1.81 -0.01
CA VAL A 53 8.88 2.04 1.22
C VAL A 53 9.08 3.45 1.78
N THR A 54 10.26 4.04 1.59
CA THR A 54 10.59 5.40 2.06
C THR A 54 9.64 6.46 1.51
N LEU A 55 9.02 6.21 0.34
CA LEU A 55 8.07 7.13 -0.29
C LEU A 55 6.67 7.08 0.33
N CYS A 56 6.34 6.02 1.08
CA CYS A 56 4.98 5.80 1.57
C CYS A 56 4.90 5.40 3.05
N ILE A 57 6.02 5.23 3.73
CA ILE A 57 6.04 4.68 5.10
C ILE A 57 5.25 5.55 6.08
N ASP A 58 5.33 6.86 5.97
CA ASP A 58 4.59 7.76 6.88
C ASP A 58 3.08 7.59 6.73
N ALA A 59 2.57 7.44 5.50
CA ALA A 59 1.17 7.18 5.23
C ALA A 59 0.76 5.77 5.73
N LEU A 60 1.59 4.75 5.45
CA LEU A 60 1.34 3.39 5.93
C LEU A 60 1.28 3.32 7.46
N LEU A 61 2.17 4.02 8.16
CA LEU A 61 2.18 4.03 9.63
C LEU A 61 1.00 4.81 10.24
N GLN A 62 0.28 5.61 9.47
CA GLN A 62 -0.96 6.28 9.89
C GLN A 62 -2.19 5.38 9.79
N GLU A 63 -2.13 4.27 9.04
CA GLU A 63 -3.21 3.29 8.98
C GLU A 63 -3.60 2.84 10.39
N THR A 64 -4.90 2.80 10.69
CA THR A 64 -5.41 2.48 12.02
C THR A 64 -5.81 1.02 12.18
N ALA A 65 -6.06 0.32 11.08
CA ALA A 65 -6.42 -1.09 11.10
C ALA A 65 -5.31 -1.95 11.73
N PRO A 66 -5.63 -3.02 12.45
CA PRO A 66 -4.65 -3.87 13.12
C PRO A 66 -3.78 -4.65 12.14
N LEU A 67 -4.30 -4.94 10.95
CA LEU A 67 -3.59 -5.55 9.84
C LEU A 67 -4.25 -5.18 8.51
N GLY A 68 -3.49 -5.26 7.43
CA GLY A 68 -3.97 -4.97 6.09
C GLY A 68 -2.83 -4.91 5.07
N TYR A 69 -3.12 -4.31 3.94
CA TYR A 69 -2.09 -3.88 3.02
C TYR A 69 -2.28 -2.41 2.64
N PHE A 70 -1.18 -1.74 2.35
CA PHE A 70 -1.12 -0.39 1.81
C PHE A 70 -0.72 -0.46 0.35
N SER A 71 -1.46 0.25 -0.53
CA SER A 71 -1.13 0.36 -1.96
C SER A 71 -0.40 1.66 -2.22
N TYR A 72 0.75 1.59 -2.89
CA TYR A 72 1.48 2.76 -3.38
C TYR A 72 1.30 2.87 -4.90
N HIS A 73 0.46 3.80 -5.33
CA HIS A 73 0.12 4.06 -6.74
C HIS A 73 -0.34 2.82 -7.53
N ASP A 74 -0.97 1.86 -6.86
CA ASP A 74 -1.35 0.55 -7.40
C ASP A 74 -0.20 -0.23 -8.08
N MET A 75 1.03 0.23 -7.86
CA MET A 75 2.27 -0.36 -8.36
C MET A 75 2.86 -1.34 -7.34
N PHE A 76 2.90 -0.92 -6.08
CA PHE A 76 3.42 -1.72 -4.98
C PHE A 76 2.39 -1.90 -3.88
N TYR A 77 2.43 -3.07 -3.27
CA TYR A 77 1.66 -3.38 -2.08
C TYR A 77 2.60 -3.72 -0.93
N TYR A 78 2.27 -3.18 0.23
CA TYR A 78 2.96 -3.44 1.50
C TYR A 78 1.97 -4.00 2.48
N GLY A 79 2.19 -5.25 2.94
CA GLY A 79 1.42 -5.82 4.03
C GLY A 79 1.89 -5.28 5.37
N TYR A 80 0.96 -5.04 6.29
CA TYR A 80 1.32 -4.61 7.63
C TYR A 80 0.52 -5.34 8.71
N VAL A 81 1.13 -5.49 9.88
CA VAL A 81 0.51 -6.01 11.10
C VAL A 81 0.98 -5.20 12.30
N ARG A 82 0.03 -4.76 13.11
CA ARG A 82 0.30 -4.04 14.36
C ARG A 82 0.30 -5.00 15.55
N HIS A 83 1.29 -4.83 16.39
CA HIS A 83 1.39 -5.53 17.68
C HIS A 83 1.85 -4.54 18.75
N GLN A 84 0.94 -4.13 19.63
CA GLN A 84 1.20 -3.10 20.63
C GLN A 84 1.76 -1.80 20.01
N SER A 85 2.99 -1.40 20.40
CA SER A 85 3.69 -0.24 19.83
C SER A 85 4.48 -0.54 18.56
N TYR A 86 4.45 -1.78 18.08
CA TYR A 86 5.20 -2.20 16.89
C TYR A 86 4.29 -2.29 15.67
N CYS A 87 4.87 -1.98 14.51
CA CYS A 87 4.27 -2.21 13.22
C CYS A 87 5.26 -3.05 12.37
N PHE A 88 4.85 -4.26 12.05
CA PHE A 88 5.53 -5.11 11.06
C PHE A 88 5.07 -4.69 9.67
N VAL A 89 6.02 -4.57 8.74
CA VAL A 89 5.76 -4.23 7.33
C VAL A 89 6.49 -5.21 6.43
N ALA A 90 5.79 -5.83 5.48
CA ALA A 90 6.33 -6.74 4.49
C ALA A 90 6.09 -6.20 3.07
N GLY A 91 7.04 -6.35 2.19
CA GLY A 91 7.00 -5.86 0.80
C GLY A 91 8.21 -4.98 0.49
N PRO A 92 8.29 -4.38 -0.70
CA PRO A 92 7.21 -4.30 -1.70
C PRO A 92 6.91 -5.61 -2.40
N VAL A 93 5.66 -5.79 -2.82
CA VAL A 93 5.24 -6.76 -3.83
C VAL A 93 4.53 -6.04 -4.96
N SER A 94 4.57 -6.60 -6.16
CA SER A 94 3.82 -6.08 -7.32
C SER A 94 2.99 -7.20 -7.93
N GLU A 95 1.75 -6.89 -8.31
CA GLU A 95 0.88 -7.85 -9.00
C GLU A 95 1.29 -8.02 -10.46
N LEU A 96 1.71 -6.92 -11.08
CA LEU A 96 2.08 -6.86 -12.50
C LEU A 96 3.54 -6.47 -12.66
N ALA A 97 4.10 -6.81 -13.82
CA ALA A 97 5.42 -6.33 -14.19
C ALA A 97 5.41 -4.80 -14.33
N ILE A 98 6.32 -4.14 -13.63
CA ILE A 98 6.44 -2.69 -13.62
C ILE A 98 7.05 -2.23 -14.94
N SER A 99 6.40 -1.30 -15.63
CA SER A 99 6.85 -0.74 -16.89
C SER A 99 8.12 0.12 -16.71
N GLU A 100 8.88 0.31 -17.80
CA GLU A 100 10.07 1.19 -17.75
C GLU A 100 9.71 2.65 -17.42
N HIS A 101 8.52 3.10 -17.85
CA HIS A 101 8.04 4.45 -17.53
C HIS A 101 7.82 4.61 -16.03
N GLU A 102 7.15 3.65 -15.40
CA GLU A 102 6.91 3.63 -13.96
C GLU A 102 8.21 3.53 -13.16
N LEU A 103 9.15 2.69 -13.61
CA LEU A 103 10.47 2.60 -13.00
C LEU A 103 11.22 3.94 -13.06
N LYS A 104 11.18 4.66 -14.18
CA LYS A 104 11.80 5.98 -14.31
C LYS A 104 11.16 7.00 -13.39
N LYS A 105 9.82 7.03 -13.30
CA LYS A 105 9.09 7.89 -12.38
C LYS A 105 9.47 7.61 -10.93
N LEU A 106 9.53 6.33 -10.57
CA LEU A 106 9.91 5.88 -9.22
C LEU A 106 11.36 6.27 -8.89
N GLY A 107 12.30 6.04 -9.83
CA GLY A 107 13.70 6.45 -9.66
C GLY A 107 13.86 7.96 -9.47
N GLY A 108 13.06 8.76 -10.18
CA GLY A 108 12.98 10.21 -9.98
C GLY A 108 12.48 10.59 -8.58
N SER A 109 11.42 9.93 -8.10
CA SER A 109 10.87 10.16 -6.75
C SER A 109 11.86 9.75 -5.65
N LEU A 110 12.69 8.75 -5.88
CA LEU A 110 13.77 8.31 -4.99
C LEU A 110 15.07 9.12 -5.15
N HIS A 111 15.09 10.11 -6.04
CA HIS A 111 16.27 10.93 -6.35
C HIS A 111 17.52 10.12 -6.73
N LEU A 112 17.32 9.01 -7.46
CA LEU A 112 18.42 8.13 -7.86
C LEU A 112 19.27 8.77 -8.96
N GLN A 113 20.59 8.63 -8.83
CA GLN A 113 21.52 8.96 -9.90
C GLN A 113 21.44 7.92 -11.03
N PRO A 114 21.81 8.26 -12.29
CA PRO A 114 21.68 7.35 -13.43
C PRO A 114 22.32 5.96 -13.22
N GLU A 115 23.48 5.91 -12.55
CA GLU A 115 24.19 4.69 -12.24
C GLU A 115 23.43 3.81 -11.23
N GLN A 116 22.83 4.44 -10.21
CA GLN A 116 22.00 3.79 -9.19
C GLN A 116 20.68 3.30 -9.79
N PHE A 117 20.12 4.04 -10.74
CA PHE A 117 18.85 3.69 -11.38
C PHE A 117 18.94 2.35 -12.12
N SER A 118 20.03 2.08 -12.85
CA SER A 118 20.17 0.82 -13.58
C SER A 118 20.18 -0.40 -12.64
N VAL A 119 20.86 -0.29 -11.51
CA VAL A 119 20.89 -1.32 -10.46
C VAL A 119 19.52 -1.50 -9.83
N PHE A 120 18.93 -0.40 -9.39
CA PHE A 120 17.58 -0.37 -8.80
C PHE A 120 16.53 -0.99 -9.73
N ALA A 121 16.51 -0.62 -11.02
CA ALA A 121 15.56 -1.16 -11.97
C ALA A 121 15.71 -2.67 -12.19
N ALA A 122 16.95 -3.18 -12.16
CA ALA A 122 17.22 -4.62 -12.21
C ALA A 122 16.72 -5.33 -10.95
N GLU A 123 16.98 -4.76 -9.77
CA GLU A 123 16.57 -5.32 -8.48
C GLU A 123 15.05 -5.35 -8.32
N ILE A 124 14.35 -4.26 -8.67
CA ILE A 124 12.89 -4.20 -8.63
C ILE A 124 12.25 -5.27 -9.52
N LYS A 125 12.83 -5.56 -10.68
CA LYS A 125 12.35 -6.63 -11.57
C LYS A 125 12.52 -8.04 -10.98
N THR A 126 13.36 -8.21 -9.96
CA THR A 126 13.53 -9.49 -9.25
C THR A 126 12.58 -9.67 -8.07
N LEU A 127 11.83 -8.62 -7.70
CA LEU A 127 10.82 -8.73 -6.64
C LEU A 127 9.77 -9.78 -7.00
N SER A 128 9.36 -10.53 -6.01
CA SER A 128 8.32 -11.54 -6.19
C SER A 128 7.01 -10.89 -6.62
N GLY A 129 6.49 -11.30 -7.78
CA GLY A 129 5.11 -11.04 -8.15
C GLY A 129 4.19 -11.73 -7.15
N MET A 130 3.31 -10.97 -6.50
CA MET A 130 2.36 -11.52 -5.53
C MET A 130 1.06 -10.74 -5.60
N HIS A 131 -0.05 -11.47 -5.73
CA HIS A 131 -1.37 -10.87 -5.67
C HIS A 131 -1.64 -10.28 -4.28
N PRO A 132 -2.27 -9.10 -4.16
CA PRO A 132 -2.59 -8.47 -2.86
C PRO A 132 -3.33 -9.39 -1.88
N ASP A 133 -4.22 -10.24 -2.37
CA ASP A 133 -4.93 -11.21 -1.52
C ASP A 133 -3.99 -12.26 -0.91
N THR A 134 -2.97 -12.70 -1.65
CA THR A 134 -1.96 -13.64 -1.12
C THR A 134 -1.12 -12.95 -0.05
N LEU A 135 -0.75 -11.69 -0.27
CA LEU A 135 -0.08 -10.87 0.74
C LEU A 135 -0.96 -10.73 1.99
N LEU A 136 -2.27 -10.45 1.81
CA LEU A 136 -3.20 -10.31 2.93
C LEU A 136 -3.34 -11.62 3.73
N GLN A 137 -3.42 -12.77 3.06
CA GLN A 137 -3.42 -14.09 3.73
C GLN A 137 -2.14 -14.31 4.53
N ALA A 138 -0.99 -13.92 3.99
CA ALA A 138 0.28 -13.99 4.71
C ALA A 138 0.28 -13.06 5.95
N MET A 139 -0.33 -11.86 5.86
CA MET A 139 -0.49 -10.97 7.00
C MET A 139 -1.41 -11.54 8.07
N ILE A 140 -2.51 -12.22 7.68
CA ILE A 140 -3.41 -12.93 8.61
C ILE A 140 -2.63 -14.00 9.38
N LEU A 141 -1.80 -14.79 8.70
CA LEU A 141 -0.98 -15.82 9.33
C LEU A 141 0.04 -15.20 10.29
N TYR A 142 0.72 -14.14 9.88
CA TYR A 142 1.66 -13.42 10.75
C TYR A 142 0.93 -12.83 11.96
N ASN A 143 -0.22 -12.19 11.77
CA ASN A 143 -1.04 -11.65 12.84
C ASN A 143 -1.47 -12.73 13.83
N PHE A 144 -1.94 -13.88 13.36
CA PHE A 144 -2.29 -15.00 14.24
C PHE A 144 -1.08 -15.46 15.06
N THR A 145 0.11 -15.48 14.45
CA THR A 145 1.34 -15.87 15.14
C THR A 145 1.69 -14.93 16.29
N VAL A 146 1.56 -13.60 16.08
CA VAL A 146 2.01 -12.59 17.04
C VAL A 146 0.89 -12.12 17.99
N ASN A 147 -0.34 -12.00 17.50
CA ASN A 147 -1.49 -11.45 18.24
C ASN A 147 -2.49 -12.50 18.72
N ARG A 148 -2.42 -13.73 18.20
CA ARG A 148 -3.40 -14.80 18.47
C ARG A 148 -4.84 -14.44 18.10
N THR A 149 -5.02 -13.46 17.23
CA THR A 149 -6.32 -12.98 16.75
C THR A 149 -6.58 -13.53 15.35
N MET A 150 -7.76 -14.11 15.14
CA MET A 150 -8.20 -14.62 13.86
C MET A 150 -8.91 -13.52 13.09
N TYR A 151 -8.64 -13.43 11.81
CA TYR A 151 -9.35 -12.56 10.86
C TYR A 151 -9.78 -13.39 9.66
N ASP A 152 -10.96 -13.10 9.13
CA ASP A 152 -11.37 -13.59 7.83
C ASP A 152 -10.92 -12.62 6.73
N ILE A 153 -10.50 -13.16 5.59
CA ILE A 153 -10.04 -12.36 4.47
C ILE A 153 -11.16 -11.50 3.88
N SER A 154 -12.41 -11.99 3.94
CA SER A 154 -13.59 -11.26 3.46
C SER A 154 -13.83 -9.98 4.26
N ASP A 155 -13.70 -10.04 5.58
CA ASP A 155 -13.88 -8.88 6.46
C ASP A 155 -12.83 -7.80 6.19
N LEU A 156 -11.58 -8.22 5.98
CA LEU A 156 -10.48 -7.31 5.69
C LEU A 156 -10.61 -6.65 4.30
N ARG A 157 -11.13 -7.38 3.31
CA ARG A 157 -11.41 -6.80 1.98
C ARG A 157 -12.48 -5.73 2.03
N ILE A 158 -13.52 -5.90 2.85
CA ILE A 158 -14.57 -4.90 3.04
C ILE A 158 -13.97 -3.64 3.66
N GLN A 159 -13.23 -3.77 4.76
CA GLN A 159 -12.57 -2.65 5.42
C GLN A 159 -11.66 -1.85 4.48
N GLN A 160 -10.89 -2.53 3.64
CA GLN A 160 -10.00 -1.87 2.69
C GLN A 160 -10.73 -1.16 1.56
N ARG A 161 -11.86 -1.68 1.09
CA ARG A 161 -12.70 -1.00 0.10
C ARG A 161 -13.29 0.28 0.70
N GLU A 162 -13.79 0.22 1.92
CA GLU A 162 -14.32 1.38 2.63
C GLU A 162 -13.25 2.45 2.84
N GLN A 163 -12.03 2.07 3.24
CA GLN A 163 -10.92 3.00 3.38
C GLN A 163 -10.52 3.68 2.06
N LYS A 164 -10.47 2.93 0.97
CA LYS A 164 -10.19 3.50 -0.36
C LYS A 164 -11.25 4.49 -0.79
N THR A 165 -12.53 4.21 -0.53
CA THR A 165 -13.65 5.11 -0.84
C THR A 165 -13.55 6.40 -0.02
N ILE A 166 -13.31 6.31 1.30
CA ILE A 166 -13.15 7.47 2.18
C ILE A 166 -11.95 8.33 1.76
N THR A 167 -10.83 7.69 1.42
CA THR A 167 -9.62 8.40 0.98
C THR A 167 -9.83 9.10 -0.37
N ALA A 168 -10.59 8.49 -1.29
CA ALA A 168 -10.95 9.13 -2.56
C ALA A 168 -11.85 10.34 -2.34
N GLU A 169 -12.89 10.22 -1.51
CA GLU A 169 -13.79 11.31 -1.13
C GLU A 169 -13.06 12.45 -0.39
N MET A 170 -12.09 12.13 0.49
CA MET A 170 -11.27 13.14 1.15
C MET A 170 -10.39 13.91 0.17
N LYS A 171 -9.75 13.21 -0.78
CA LYS A 171 -8.95 13.86 -1.82
C LYS A 171 -9.78 14.73 -2.74
N GLU A 172 -10.98 14.31 -3.08
CA GLU A 172 -11.92 15.09 -3.89
C GLU A 172 -12.36 16.35 -3.14
N ASN A 173 -12.67 16.24 -1.85
CA ASN A 173 -13.00 17.39 -1.00
C ASN A 173 -11.81 18.32 -0.75
N GLU A 174 -10.58 17.81 -0.67
CA GLU A 174 -9.36 18.61 -0.55
C GLU A 174 -9.06 19.39 -1.84
N ILE A 175 -9.33 18.79 -3.00
CA ILE A 175 -9.26 19.46 -4.30
C ILE A 175 -10.31 20.57 -4.42
N LEU A 176 -11.49 20.35 -3.88
CA LEU A 176 -12.59 21.33 -3.86
C LEU A 176 -12.38 22.47 -2.84
N SER A 177 -11.63 22.23 -1.76
CA SER A 177 -11.36 23.21 -0.70
C SER A 177 -9.98 23.88 -0.77
N GLY A 178 -9.20 23.65 -1.81
CA GLY A 178 -7.87 24.26 -2.01
C GLY A 178 -7.94 25.77 -2.32
N PRO A 179 -6.87 26.54 -2.03
CA PRO A 179 -6.92 28.00 -1.96
C PRO A 179 -7.33 28.67 -3.28
N GLU A 180 -7.98 29.80 -3.14
CA GLU A 180 -8.70 30.71 -4.02
C GLU A 180 -8.07 31.11 -5.38
N ASN A 181 -7.30 30.29 -6.04
CA ASN A 181 -6.66 30.66 -7.32
C ASN A 181 -6.88 29.64 -8.44
N ARG A 182 -8.09 29.09 -8.55
CA ARG A 182 -8.50 28.27 -9.71
C ARG A 182 -9.65 28.96 -10.43
N ASP A 183 -9.43 29.19 -11.73
CA ASP A 183 -10.43 29.66 -12.66
C ASP A 183 -11.73 28.85 -12.52
N PRO A 184 -12.82 29.42 -11.93
CA PRO A 184 -14.07 28.70 -11.70
C PRO A 184 -14.73 28.26 -13.01
N GLU A 185 -14.49 28.99 -14.12
CA GLU A 185 -15.04 28.67 -15.44
C GLU A 185 -14.38 27.46 -16.08
N GLY A 186 -13.07 27.31 -15.91
CA GLY A 186 -12.34 26.13 -16.40
C GLY A 186 -12.75 24.84 -15.72
N TYR A 187 -12.99 24.91 -14.40
CA TYR A 187 -13.44 23.75 -13.61
C TYR A 187 -14.86 23.33 -13.94
N MET A 188 -15.79 24.30 -14.08
CA MET A 188 -17.18 24.02 -14.46
C MET A 188 -17.29 23.47 -15.89
N ARG A 189 -16.39 23.87 -16.80
CA ARG A 189 -16.31 23.27 -18.14
C ARG A 189 -15.84 21.81 -18.09
N SER A 190 -14.86 21.48 -17.27
CA SER A 190 -14.36 20.10 -17.13
C SER A 190 -15.46 19.17 -16.59
N LEU A 191 -16.18 19.57 -15.52
CA LEU A 191 -17.29 18.82 -14.96
C LEU A 191 -18.45 18.64 -15.96
N SER A 192 -18.74 19.66 -16.75
CA SER A 192 -19.79 19.60 -17.78
C SER A 192 -19.43 18.60 -18.88
N ILE A 193 -18.14 18.53 -19.28
CA ILE A 193 -17.66 17.58 -20.28
C ILE A 193 -17.75 16.15 -19.75
N GLU A 194 -17.33 15.92 -18.49
CA GLU A 194 -17.39 14.59 -17.88
C GLU A 194 -18.84 14.09 -17.75
N GLN A 195 -19.76 14.95 -17.33
CA GLN A 195 -21.19 14.62 -17.23
C GLN A 195 -21.82 14.33 -18.61
N ASP A 196 -21.42 15.06 -19.66
CA ASP A 196 -21.88 14.82 -21.03
C ASP A 196 -21.34 13.48 -21.57
N ILE A 197 -20.09 13.15 -21.29
CA ILE A 197 -19.50 11.85 -21.66
C ILE A 197 -20.24 10.71 -20.96
N ILE A 198 -20.46 10.80 -19.66
CA ILE A 198 -21.19 9.78 -18.88
C ILE A 198 -22.59 9.61 -19.42
N ARG A 199 -23.30 10.70 -19.72
CA ARG A 199 -24.66 10.67 -20.29
C ARG A 199 -24.69 10.00 -21.67
N LYS A 200 -23.77 10.33 -22.57
CA LYS A 200 -23.66 9.72 -23.90
C LYS A 200 -23.36 8.23 -23.84
N VAL A 201 -22.43 7.81 -22.94
CA VAL A 201 -22.14 6.40 -22.70
C VAL A 201 -23.38 5.66 -22.17
N GLN A 202 -24.12 6.23 -21.23
CA GLN A 202 -25.35 5.62 -20.70
C GLN A 202 -26.47 5.52 -21.74
N GLN A 203 -26.50 6.41 -22.71
CA GLN A 203 -27.47 6.43 -23.83
C GLN A 203 -27.04 5.55 -25.00
N GLY A 204 -25.82 4.97 -24.96
CA GLY A 204 -25.28 4.14 -26.04
C GLY A 204 -24.89 4.92 -27.31
N ASP A 205 -24.77 6.26 -27.20
CA ASP A 205 -24.40 7.15 -28.30
C ASP A 205 -22.87 7.23 -28.43
N VAL A 206 -22.29 6.20 -29.05
CA VAL A 206 -20.83 6.09 -29.24
C VAL A 206 -20.33 7.03 -30.35
N ASP A 207 -21.17 7.36 -31.34
CA ASP A 207 -20.78 8.19 -32.47
C ASP A 207 -20.64 9.67 -32.06
N GLY A 208 -21.43 10.13 -31.10
CA GLY A 208 -21.32 11.48 -30.54
C GLY A 208 -20.08 11.75 -29.68
N LEU A 209 -19.27 10.72 -29.36
CA LEU A 209 -18.01 10.87 -28.63
C LEU A 209 -16.82 11.20 -29.53
N ILE A 210 -16.90 10.90 -30.83
CA ILE A 210 -15.79 11.04 -31.79
C ILE A 210 -15.76 12.45 -32.40
N ASP A 211 -16.90 13.12 -32.52
CA ASP A 211 -17.03 14.46 -33.15
C ASP A 211 -16.73 15.64 -32.21
N GLY A 212 -16.37 15.37 -30.95
CA GLY A 212 -16.11 16.39 -29.92
C GLY A 212 -14.66 16.52 -29.46
N ALA A 213 -13.67 15.91 -30.17
CA ALA A 213 -12.25 15.97 -29.84
C ALA A 213 -11.48 17.00 -30.69
#